data_bf5cb4a65e1cb759cedbe6322bd0e09e
#
_entry.id   bf5cb4a65e1cb759cedbe6322bd0e09e
#
_cell.length_a   1.000
_cell.length_b   1.000
_cell.length_c   1.000
_cell.angle_alpha   90.00
_cell.angle_beta   90.00
_cell.angle_gamma   90.00
#
_symmetry.space_group_name_H-M   'P 1'
#
loop_
_entity.id
_entity.type
_entity.pdbx_description
1 polymer ?
#
loop_
_entity_poly.entity_id
_entity_poly.type
_entity_poly.pdbx_seq_one_letter_code
_entity_poly.pdbx_strand_id
1 'polypeptide(L)'
;MADRTFASLIPRVNPSVPGCPQQTMIQYIRESAIRACERSSAWRYQIPLFNLLPGVFEYEYNKPTNTDVHILFEAVMNDTLLQRMTLEQAIRLYPKWADIYSGQDPSVVWSLTPPGVFNGQQYNEQLFNGGSGYVLPDSIVADGSQPQVVCQLTPDKYLVLPLPDAEKTYRMRMFVALKPKRTATAMDEVIMSDLEDVIVHGALQHLLALPQVNWSDRELSSYHAKQFTFQLAERRARANLGNARGPLMARMQPFGV
;
A
#
# COMPACT_ATOMS: atom_id res chain seq x y z
N MET A 1 14.38 12.50 0.57
CA MET A 1 13.40 13.05 -0.36
C MET A 1 12.90 14.35 0.23
N ALA A 2 12.73 15.39 -0.57
CA ALA A 2 12.16 16.64 -0.10
C ALA A 2 10.64 16.51 -0.10
N ASP A 3 10.00 16.94 0.99
CA ASP A 3 8.54 16.95 1.09
C ASP A 3 8.00 18.33 0.75
N ARG A 4 6.98 18.39 -0.07
CA ARG A 4 6.23 19.60 -0.41
C ARG A 4 4.87 19.60 0.26
N THR A 5 4.52 20.70 0.92
CA THR A 5 3.23 20.81 1.66
C THR A 5 2.06 21.01 0.71
N PHE A 6 0.88 20.50 1.07
CA PHE A 6 -0.36 20.72 0.30
C PHE A 6 -0.74 22.20 0.23
N ALA A 7 -0.36 22.99 1.24
CA ALA A 7 -0.56 24.43 1.25
C ALA A 7 0.12 25.16 0.08
N SER A 8 1.20 24.61 -0.49
CA SER A 8 1.88 25.19 -1.65
C SER A 8 1.03 25.23 -2.92
N LEU A 9 -0.05 24.45 -2.98
CA LEU A 9 -0.99 24.44 -4.12
C LEU A 9 -2.14 25.45 -3.98
N ILE A 10 -2.30 26.09 -2.81
CA ILE A 10 -3.35 27.11 -2.57
C ILE A 10 -3.32 28.23 -3.63
N PRO A 11 -2.15 28.81 -4.02
CA PRO A 11 -2.13 29.88 -5.01
C PRO A 11 -2.74 29.48 -6.36
N ARG A 12 -2.74 28.19 -6.70
CA ARG A 12 -3.34 27.69 -7.95
C ARG A 12 -4.85 27.43 -7.85
N VAL A 13 -5.35 27.14 -6.64
CA VAL A 13 -6.76 26.83 -6.36
C VAL A 13 -7.55 28.09 -6.03
N ASN A 14 -6.97 29.00 -5.25
CA ASN A 14 -7.62 30.20 -4.72
C ASN A 14 -8.27 31.13 -5.77
N PRO A 15 -7.68 31.36 -6.96
CA PRO A 15 -8.32 32.23 -7.96
C PRO A 15 -9.69 31.73 -8.44
N SER A 16 -9.92 30.41 -8.43
CA SER A 16 -11.18 29.79 -8.86
C SER A 16 -12.24 29.71 -7.75
N VAL A 17 -11.84 29.87 -6.48
CA VAL A 17 -12.73 29.76 -5.32
C VAL A 17 -12.49 30.91 -4.32
N PRO A 18 -12.70 32.17 -4.73
CA PRO A 18 -12.43 33.34 -3.92
C PRO A 18 -13.29 33.31 -2.64
N GLY A 19 -12.64 33.56 -1.49
CA GLY A 19 -13.31 33.55 -0.19
C GLY A 19 -13.41 32.17 0.48
N CYS A 20 -12.93 31.10 -0.16
CA CYS A 20 -12.85 29.79 0.47
C CYS A 20 -11.82 29.77 1.60
N PRO A 21 -12.15 29.22 2.80
CA PRO A 21 -11.18 29.09 3.88
C PRO A 21 -9.99 28.22 3.46
N GLN A 22 -8.77 28.64 3.85
CA GLN A 22 -7.54 27.90 3.49
C GLN A 22 -7.56 26.46 3.99
N GLN A 23 -8.09 26.21 5.18
CA GLN A 23 -8.19 24.85 5.74
C GLN A 23 -9.04 23.95 4.86
N THR A 24 -10.15 24.47 4.34
CA THR A 24 -11.02 23.76 3.41
C THR A 24 -10.28 23.45 2.10
N MET A 25 -9.56 24.43 1.54
CA MET A 25 -8.74 24.19 0.35
C MET A 25 -7.70 23.09 0.57
N ILE A 26 -6.94 23.15 1.68
CA ILE A 26 -5.92 22.13 2.02
C ILE A 26 -6.55 20.74 2.15
N GLN A 27 -7.72 20.65 2.77
CA GLN A 27 -8.41 19.38 2.92
C GLN A 27 -8.76 18.78 1.55
N TYR A 28 -9.36 19.54 0.65
CA TYR A 28 -9.74 19.04 -0.68
C TYR A 28 -8.52 18.77 -1.58
N ILE A 29 -7.45 19.55 -1.46
CA ILE A 29 -6.17 19.28 -2.14
C ILE A 29 -5.61 17.94 -1.67
N ARG A 30 -5.57 17.68 -0.36
CA ARG A 30 -5.10 16.41 0.19
C ARG A 30 -5.97 15.23 -0.26
N GLU A 31 -7.29 15.36 -0.20
CA GLU A 31 -8.21 14.31 -0.66
C GLU A 31 -8.04 14.03 -2.16
N SER A 32 -7.84 15.06 -2.96
CA SER A 32 -7.54 14.94 -4.37
C SER A 32 -6.21 14.22 -4.61
N ALA A 33 -5.16 14.54 -3.84
CA ALA A 33 -3.87 13.88 -3.92
C ALA A 33 -3.98 12.37 -3.58
N ILE A 34 -4.74 12.02 -2.53
CA ILE A 34 -5.00 10.62 -2.17
C ILE A 34 -5.68 9.89 -3.34
N ARG A 35 -6.76 10.46 -3.90
CA ARG A 35 -7.49 9.87 -5.03
C ARG A 35 -6.63 9.76 -6.28
N ALA A 36 -5.80 10.78 -6.55
CA ALA A 36 -4.87 10.76 -7.68
C ALA A 36 -3.87 9.60 -7.55
N CYS A 37 -3.26 9.41 -6.37
CA CYS A 37 -2.35 8.29 -6.10
C CYS A 37 -3.06 6.93 -6.18
N GLU A 38 -4.25 6.80 -5.61
CA GLU A 38 -5.03 5.56 -5.63
C GLU A 38 -5.40 5.11 -7.05
N ARG A 39 -5.83 6.04 -7.89
CA ARG A 39 -6.30 5.70 -9.23
C ARG A 39 -5.19 5.58 -10.26
N SER A 40 -4.11 6.36 -10.12
CA SER A 40 -2.97 6.32 -11.06
C SER A 40 -1.94 5.28 -10.69
N SER A 41 -1.80 4.96 -9.39
CA SER A 41 -0.68 4.17 -8.84
C SER A 41 0.69 4.75 -9.27
N ALA A 42 0.77 6.07 -9.42
CA ALA A 42 1.96 6.75 -9.90
C ALA A 42 3.07 6.82 -8.86
N TRP A 43 2.72 6.84 -7.58
CA TRP A 43 3.70 6.85 -6.49
C TRP A 43 4.22 5.44 -6.23
N ARG A 44 5.15 4.99 -7.05
CA ARG A 44 5.80 3.69 -6.90
C ARG A 44 6.99 3.79 -5.97
N TYR A 45 7.07 2.87 -5.04
CA TYR A 45 8.13 2.81 -4.05
C TYR A 45 8.68 1.39 -3.94
N GLN A 46 9.99 1.30 -3.95
CA GLN A 46 10.69 0.05 -3.65
C GLN A 46 11.05 0.02 -2.17
N ILE A 47 10.48 -0.92 -1.44
CA ILE A 47 10.82 -1.15 -0.05
C ILE A 47 12.28 -1.65 0.01
N PRO A 48 13.11 -1.05 0.89
CA PRO A 48 14.49 -1.50 1.07
C PRO A 48 14.57 -3.01 1.35
N LEU A 49 15.63 -3.63 0.88
CA LEU A 49 15.87 -5.06 1.10
C LEU A 49 15.94 -5.35 2.62
N PHE A 50 15.21 -6.35 3.07
CA PHE A 50 15.20 -6.79 4.46
C PHE A 50 15.16 -8.31 4.56
N ASN A 51 15.52 -8.85 5.72
CA ASN A 51 15.46 -10.27 5.99
C ASN A 51 14.14 -10.61 6.69
N LEU A 52 13.50 -11.68 6.27
CA LEU A 52 12.37 -12.27 6.98
C LEU A 52 12.89 -12.95 8.27
N LEU A 53 12.10 -12.85 9.32
CA LEU A 53 12.41 -13.49 10.60
C LEU A 53 11.77 -14.87 10.64
N PRO A 54 12.51 -15.92 11.10
CA PRO A 54 11.95 -17.26 11.24
C PRO A 54 10.72 -17.26 12.16
N GLY A 55 9.70 -18.03 11.79
CA GLY A 55 8.49 -18.17 12.58
C GLY A 55 7.56 -16.95 12.63
N VAL A 56 7.89 -15.87 11.89
CA VAL A 56 7.05 -14.68 11.79
C VAL A 56 6.35 -14.69 10.44
N PHE A 57 5.04 -14.51 10.43
CA PHE A 57 4.25 -14.46 9.20
C PHE A 57 3.70 -13.06 8.91
N GLU A 58 3.49 -12.21 9.93
CA GLU A 58 2.98 -10.84 9.79
C GLU A 58 4.12 -9.83 9.92
N TYR A 59 4.20 -8.92 8.96
CA TYR A 59 5.23 -7.89 8.89
C TYR A 59 4.60 -6.54 8.63
N GLU A 60 5.25 -5.49 9.11
CA GLU A 60 4.92 -4.11 8.78
C GLU A 60 5.74 -3.63 7.57
N TYR A 61 5.10 -2.80 6.73
CA TYR A 61 5.81 -2.19 5.60
C TYR A 61 6.81 -1.12 6.10
N ASN A 62 8.08 -1.29 5.75
CA ASN A 62 9.08 -0.24 5.94
C ASN A 62 8.90 0.83 4.84
N LYS A 63 8.04 1.80 5.11
CA LYS A 63 7.61 2.84 4.17
C LYS A 63 7.91 4.24 4.70
N PRO A 64 7.95 5.27 3.84
CA PRO A 64 8.09 6.65 4.28
C PRO A 64 6.98 7.06 5.26
N THR A 65 7.31 7.98 6.16
CA THR A 65 6.34 8.54 7.10
C THR A 65 5.19 9.22 6.36
N ASN A 66 4.01 9.27 6.99
CA ASN A 66 2.81 9.89 6.41
C ASN A 66 2.30 9.26 5.11
N THR A 67 2.70 8.00 4.81
CA THR A 67 2.22 7.25 3.65
C THR A 67 1.53 5.95 4.05
N ASP A 68 0.62 5.48 3.18
CA ASP A 68 -0.03 4.19 3.25
C ASP A 68 0.26 3.39 1.98
N VAL A 69 0.43 2.08 2.12
CA VAL A 69 0.52 1.19 0.96
C VAL A 69 -0.88 0.97 0.41
N HIS A 70 -1.07 1.36 -0.85
CA HIS A 70 -2.34 1.16 -1.56
C HIS A 70 -2.38 -0.20 -2.26
N ILE A 71 -1.33 -0.55 -2.99
CA ILE A 71 -1.23 -1.80 -3.75
C ILE A 71 0.18 -2.36 -3.60
N LEU A 72 0.27 -3.66 -3.36
CA LEU A 72 1.49 -4.44 -3.51
C LEU A 72 1.57 -4.93 -4.96
N PHE A 73 2.57 -4.45 -5.72
CA PHE A 73 2.76 -4.85 -7.11
C PHE A 73 3.53 -6.16 -7.23
N GLU A 74 4.61 -6.27 -6.48
CA GLU A 74 5.55 -7.37 -6.62
C GLU A 74 6.29 -7.60 -5.31
N ALA A 75 6.52 -8.85 -4.98
CA ALA A 75 7.38 -9.26 -3.88
C ALA A 75 8.33 -10.33 -4.40
N VAL A 76 9.61 -10.11 -4.23
CA VAL A 76 10.69 -11.01 -4.66
C VAL A 76 11.48 -11.43 -3.44
N MET A 77 11.67 -12.72 -3.28
CA MET A 77 12.43 -13.32 -2.20
C MET A 77 13.52 -14.23 -2.76
N ASN A 78 14.78 -13.93 -2.40
CA ASN A 78 15.94 -14.68 -2.92
C ASN A 78 15.85 -14.90 -4.45
N ASP A 79 15.53 -13.83 -5.20
CA ASP A 79 15.36 -13.80 -6.66
C ASP A 79 14.15 -14.63 -7.19
N THR A 80 13.31 -15.15 -6.30
CA THR A 80 12.07 -15.84 -6.67
C THR A 80 10.87 -14.92 -6.45
N LEU A 81 10.02 -14.80 -7.47
CA LEU A 81 8.79 -14.01 -7.37
C LEU A 81 7.77 -14.73 -6.49
N LEU A 82 7.29 -14.06 -5.46
CA LEU A 82 6.22 -14.56 -4.61
C LEU A 82 4.86 -14.37 -5.28
N GLN A 83 3.97 -15.34 -5.12
CA GLN A 83 2.59 -15.23 -5.59
C GLN A 83 1.81 -14.28 -4.69
N ARG A 84 1.20 -13.26 -5.29
CA ARG A 84 0.31 -12.35 -4.57
C ARG A 84 -1.07 -12.97 -4.46
N MET A 85 -1.63 -12.95 -3.27
CA MET A 85 -2.97 -13.47 -3.02
C MET A 85 -3.81 -12.51 -2.20
N THR A 86 -5.12 -12.63 -2.30
CA THR A 86 -6.04 -12.00 -1.36
C THR A 86 -6.06 -12.80 -0.06
N LEU A 87 -6.51 -12.16 1.02
CA LEU A 87 -6.67 -12.83 2.31
C LEU A 87 -7.56 -14.07 2.20
N GLU A 88 -8.66 -13.98 1.44
CA GLU A 88 -9.58 -15.10 1.22
C GLU A 88 -8.92 -16.27 0.49
N GLN A 89 -8.08 -15.98 -0.51
CA GLN A 89 -7.32 -17.02 -1.21
C GLN A 89 -6.28 -17.67 -0.29
N ALA A 90 -5.60 -16.87 0.52
CA ALA A 90 -4.63 -17.36 1.49
C ALA A 90 -5.28 -18.29 2.53
N ILE A 91 -6.45 -17.93 3.06
CA ILE A 91 -7.25 -18.75 3.99
C ILE A 91 -7.63 -20.10 3.35
N ARG A 92 -8.04 -20.10 2.08
CA ARG A 92 -8.43 -21.33 1.39
C ARG A 92 -7.25 -22.27 1.14
N LEU A 93 -6.09 -21.73 0.83
CA LEU A 93 -4.89 -22.53 0.54
C LEU A 93 -4.17 -23.00 1.80
N TYR A 94 -4.27 -22.23 2.86
CA TYR A 94 -3.62 -22.50 4.15
C TYR A 94 -4.66 -22.50 5.28
N PRO A 95 -5.62 -23.46 5.29
CA PRO A 95 -6.73 -23.46 6.26
C PRO A 95 -6.24 -23.54 7.71
N LYS A 96 -5.18 -24.29 7.98
CA LYS A 96 -4.61 -24.39 9.35
C LYS A 96 -4.05 -23.05 9.83
N TRP A 97 -3.45 -22.26 8.93
CA TRP A 97 -3.04 -20.90 9.28
C TRP A 97 -4.27 -20.02 9.59
N ALA A 98 -5.37 -20.20 8.87
CA ALA A 98 -6.61 -19.45 9.10
C ALA A 98 -7.19 -19.70 10.49
N ASP A 99 -7.17 -20.96 10.95
CA ASP A 99 -7.64 -21.33 12.30
C ASP A 99 -6.82 -20.65 13.38
N ILE A 100 -5.53 -20.60 13.17
CA ILE A 100 -4.58 -19.91 14.01
C ILE A 100 -4.85 -18.38 14.01
N TYR A 101 -4.94 -17.78 12.83
CA TYR A 101 -5.18 -16.35 12.68
C TYR A 101 -6.51 -15.92 13.30
N SER A 102 -7.55 -16.75 13.23
CA SER A 102 -8.84 -16.50 13.84
C SER A 102 -8.88 -16.72 15.37
N GLY A 103 -7.79 -17.24 15.96
CA GLY A 103 -7.73 -17.59 17.37
C GLY A 103 -8.62 -18.77 17.75
N GLN A 104 -9.04 -19.57 16.78
CA GLN A 104 -9.89 -20.75 17.01
C GLN A 104 -9.12 -21.98 17.43
N ASP A 105 -7.81 -22.00 17.23
CA ASP A 105 -6.95 -23.08 17.71
C ASP A 105 -6.45 -22.74 19.12
N PRO A 106 -7.00 -23.37 20.19
CA PRO A 106 -6.61 -23.10 21.55
C PRO A 106 -5.19 -23.61 21.89
N SER A 107 -4.59 -24.41 21.01
CA SER A 107 -3.22 -24.92 21.20
C SER A 107 -2.15 -23.92 20.81
N VAL A 108 -2.52 -22.84 20.12
CA VAL A 108 -1.59 -21.84 19.63
C VAL A 108 -1.90 -20.48 20.22
N VAL A 109 -1.06 -20.01 21.12
CA VAL A 109 -1.13 -18.65 21.66
C VAL A 109 -0.39 -17.72 20.70
N TRP A 110 -1.13 -16.83 20.06
CA TRP A 110 -0.60 -15.92 19.06
C TRP A 110 -0.28 -14.55 19.58
N SER A 111 0.81 -14.04 19.10
CA SER A 111 1.07 -12.63 19.10
C SER A 111 1.17 -12.11 17.68
N LEU A 112 0.22 -11.32 17.26
CA LEU A 112 0.29 -10.50 16.06
C LEU A 112 1.16 -9.25 16.28
N THR A 113 1.68 -9.08 17.49
CA THR A 113 2.58 -8.00 17.88
C THR A 113 4.01 -8.50 17.95
N PRO A 114 5.00 -7.62 17.68
CA PRO A 114 6.40 -7.95 17.92
C PRO A 114 6.61 -8.49 19.33
N PRO A 115 7.62 -9.34 19.57
CA PRO A 115 7.89 -9.89 20.90
C PRO A 115 7.97 -8.77 21.93
N GLY A 116 7.15 -8.86 22.97
CA GLY A 116 7.15 -7.88 24.05
C GLY A 116 5.81 -7.72 24.77
N VAL A 117 4.69 -7.57 24.06
CA VAL A 117 3.40 -7.34 24.70
C VAL A 117 2.26 -7.95 23.90
N PHE A 118 1.52 -8.85 24.50
CA PHE A 118 0.26 -9.34 23.97
C PHE A 118 -0.85 -9.10 25.02
N ASN A 119 -1.87 -8.33 24.66
CA ASN A 119 -3.01 -8.01 25.54
C ASN A 119 -2.64 -7.57 26.97
N GLY A 120 -1.53 -6.85 27.13
CA GLY A 120 -1.06 -6.42 28.45
C GLY A 120 -0.43 -7.52 29.31
N GLN A 121 -0.29 -8.72 28.81
CA GLN A 121 0.45 -9.80 29.48
C GLN A 121 1.89 -9.83 28.95
N GLN A 122 2.84 -9.91 29.89
CA GLN A 122 4.24 -10.11 29.53
C GLN A 122 4.42 -11.44 28.80
N TYR A 123 5.18 -11.36 27.71
CA TYR A 123 5.66 -12.55 27.02
C TYR A 123 6.40 -13.46 27.98
N ASN A 124 6.04 -14.71 27.99
CA ASN A 124 6.84 -15.70 28.62
C ASN A 124 8.07 -15.98 27.75
N GLU A 125 9.24 -15.44 28.12
CA GLU A 125 10.50 -15.60 27.37
C GLU A 125 10.84 -17.08 27.10
N GLN A 126 10.25 -18.01 27.87
CA GLN A 126 10.41 -19.45 27.66
C GLN A 126 9.84 -19.94 26.33
N LEU A 127 8.92 -19.21 25.71
CA LEU A 127 8.36 -19.53 24.39
C LEU A 127 9.36 -19.28 23.25
N PHE A 128 10.36 -18.41 23.46
CA PHE A 128 11.34 -18.05 22.44
C PHE A 128 12.73 -18.66 22.66
N ASN A 129 13.03 -19.13 23.87
CA ASN A 129 14.35 -19.62 24.22
C ASN A 129 14.52 -21.15 24.09
N GLY A 130 13.77 -21.84 23.25
CA GLY A 130 13.97 -23.27 22.99
C GLY A 130 13.69 -24.19 24.19
N GLY A 131 13.08 -23.66 25.24
CA GLY A 131 12.63 -24.46 26.39
C GLY A 131 11.24 -25.01 26.15
N SER A 132 11.15 -26.28 25.83
CA SER A 132 9.99 -27.19 25.80
C SER A 132 8.63 -26.50 25.72
N GLY A 133 8.38 -25.89 24.57
CA GLY A 133 7.11 -25.24 24.51
C GLY A 133 6.47 -25.32 23.22
N TYR A 134 6.03 -24.77 22.48
CA TYR A 134 5.13 -24.82 21.37
C TYR A 134 5.93 -25.15 20.13
N VAL A 135 5.95 -26.42 19.80
CA VAL A 135 6.16 -26.80 18.40
C VAL A 135 4.96 -26.28 17.64
N LEU A 136 5.16 -25.25 16.83
CA LEU A 136 4.20 -24.92 15.79
C LEU A 136 3.85 -26.25 15.11
N PRO A 137 2.57 -26.60 14.94
CA PRO A 137 2.22 -27.86 14.29
C PRO A 137 3.03 -27.98 12.99
N ASP A 138 3.73 -29.09 12.80
CA ASP A 138 4.60 -29.36 11.63
C ASP A 138 3.94 -29.04 10.28
N SER A 139 2.65 -28.96 10.29
CA SER A 139 1.80 -28.63 9.13
C SER A 139 1.67 -27.12 8.79
N ILE A 140 2.12 -26.23 9.68
CA ILE A 140 2.24 -24.78 9.38
C ILE A 140 3.66 -24.46 8.99
N VAL A 141 4.62 -25.14 9.59
CA VAL A 141 5.96 -25.30 9.06
C VAL A 141 5.85 -26.37 7.99
N ALA A 142 5.24 -26.03 6.86
CA ALA A 142 5.18 -26.96 5.75
C ALA A 142 6.62 -27.30 5.37
N ASP A 143 7.06 -28.50 5.69
CA ASP A 143 8.24 -29.21 5.17
C ASP A 143 9.43 -28.32 4.75
N GLY A 144 10.04 -27.57 5.69
CA GLY A 144 11.19 -26.71 5.36
C GLY A 144 10.92 -25.79 4.16
N SER A 145 9.71 -25.36 4.00
CA SER A 145 9.25 -24.74 2.78
C SER A 145 9.54 -23.25 2.78
N GLN A 146 10.22 -22.88 1.75
CA GLN A 146 10.43 -21.49 1.38
C GLN A 146 9.08 -20.78 1.24
N PRO A 147 8.92 -19.57 1.79
CA PRO A 147 7.73 -18.76 1.57
C PRO A 147 7.42 -18.60 0.07
N GLN A 148 6.17 -18.76 -0.30
CA GLN A 148 5.73 -18.75 -1.70
C GLN A 148 4.70 -17.66 -1.98
N VAL A 149 3.99 -17.24 -0.93
CA VAL A 149 2.84 -16.35 -1.04
C VAL A 149 3.03 -15.12 -0.18
N VAL A 150 2.59 -14.00 -0.71
CA VAL A 150 2.45 -12.73 0.02
C VAL A 150 1.03 -12.21 -0.10
N CYS A 151 0.47 -11.77 1.02
CA CYS A 151 -0.87 -11.21 1.10
C CYS A 151 -0.84 -9.87 1.84
N GLN A 152 -1.40 -8.82 1.22
CA GLN A 152 -1.58 -7.54 1.90
C GLN A 152 -2.80 -7.63 2.82
N LEU A 153 -2.61 -7.41 4.13
CA LEU A 153 -3.68 -7.40 5.12
C LEU A 153 -4.32 -6.01 5.26
N THR A 154 -3.47 -5.04 5.49
CA THR A 154 -3.85 -3.66 5.72
C THR A 154 -2.88 -2.73 4.95
N PRO A 155 -3.14 -1.42 4.90
CA PRO A 155 -2.18 -0.48 4.31
C PRO A 155 -0.81 -0.44 5.00
N ASP A 156 -0.74 -1.00 6.22
CA ASP A 156 0.48 -1.00 7.04
C ASP A 156 1.12 -2.38 7.16
N LYS A 157 0.36 -3.47 6.88
CA LYS A 157 0.78 -4.85 7.19
C LYS A 157 0.55 -5.82 6.05
N TYR A 158 1.41 -6.83 5.99
CA TYR A 158 1.31 -7.94 5.03
C TYR A 158 1.69 -9.27 5.69
N LEU A 159 1.24 -10.35 5.08
CA LEU A 159 1.56 -11.72 5.46
C LEU A 159 2.50 -12.36 4.47
N VAL A 160 3.30 -13.30 4.96
CA VAL A 160 4.13 -14.18 4.15
C VAL A 160 3.83 -15.63 4.52
N LEU A 161 3.51 -16.47 3.55
CA LEU A 161 3.13 -17.86 3.75
C LEU A 161 3.87 -18.78 2.76
N PRO A 162 4.19 -20.03 3.15
CA PRO A 162 4.26 -20.52 4.54
C PRO A 162 5.26 -19.76 5.40
N LEU A 163 5.32 -20.09 6.68
CA LEU A 163 6.26 -19.47 7.64
C LEU A 163 7.71 -19.65 7.20
N PRO A 164 8.54 -18.59 7.27
CA PRO A 164 9.99 -18.72 7.04
C PRO A 164 10.61 -19.68 8.07
N ASP A 165 11.38 -20.66 7.60
CA ASP A 165 12.15 -21.55 8.48
C ASP A 165 13.39 -20.85 9.05
N ALA A 166 14.02 -21.50 10.05
CA ALA A 166 15.24 -20.99 10.67
C ALA A 166 16.52 -21.43 9.97
N GLU A 167 16.43 -22.33 8.97
CA GLU A 167 17.60 -22.90 8.31
C GLU A 167 18.21 -21.98 7.27
N LYS A 168 17.37 -21.10 6.67
CA LYS A 168 17.77 -20.23 5.57
C LYS A 168 17.50 -18.76 5.87
N THR A 169 18.32 -17.91 5.29
CA THR A 169 18.07 -16.47 5.30
C THR A 169 17.23 -16.09 4.09
N TYR A 170 16.06 -15.53 4.32
CA TYR A 170 15.14 -15.08 3.30
C TYR A 170 15.22 -13.56 3.15
N ARG A 171 15.83 -13.11 2.06
CA ARG A 171 15.92 -11.68 1.71
C ARG A 171 14.77 -11.30 0.84
N MET A 172 14.00 -10.31 1.26
CA MET A 172 12.79 -9.88 0.56
C MET A 172 12.89 -8.45 0.07
N ARG A 173 12.43 -8.24 -1.15
CA ARG A 173 12.30 -6.94 -1.81
C ARG A 173 10.87 -6.81 -2.31
N MET A 174 10.28 -5.64 -2.12
CA MET A 174 8.90 -5.39 -2.57
C MET A 174 8.78 -4.09 -3.35
N PHE A 175 7.87 -4.09 -4.31
CA PHE A 175 7.44 -2.92 -5.06
C PHE A 175 5.99 -2.63 -4.73
N VAL A 176 5.72 -1.42 -4.24
CA VAL A 176 4.40 -1.01 -3.78
C VAL A 176 3.98 0.32 -4.41
N ALA A 177 2.66 0.55 -4.48
CA ALA A 177 2.13 1.88 -4.71
C ALA A 177 1.80 2.52 -3.37
N LEU A 178 2.25 3.75 -3.17
CA LEU A 178 1.97 4.55 -1.99
C LEU A 178 0.88 5.58 -2.27
N LYS A 179 0.25 6.02 -1.19
CA LYS A 179 -0.65 7.18 -1.15
C LYS A 179 -0.41 7.97 0.13
N PRO A 180 -0.71 9.28 0.17
CA PRO A 180 -0.65 10.03 1.41
C PRO A 180 -1.66 9.52 2.44
N LYS A 181 -1.31 9.52 3.72
CA LYS A 181 -2.28 9.32 4.81
C LYS A 181 -3.29 10.46 4.85
N ARG A 182 -4.48 10.19 5.38
CA ARG A 182 -5.51 11.24 5.57
C ARG A 182 -5.06 12.37 6.50
N THR A 183 -4.09 12.10 7.37
CA THR A 183 -3.49 13.07 8.29
C THR A 183 -2.24 13.74 7.73
N ALA A 184 -1.77 13.34 6.55
CA ALA A 184 -0.57 13.91 5.95
C ALA A 184 -0.74 15.39 5.64
N THR A 185 0.29 16.17 5.90
CA THR A 185 0.36 17.61 5.59
C THR A 185 1.20 17.91 4.36
N ALA A 186 2.00 16.94 3.93
CA ALA A 186 2.92 17.03 2.80
C ALA A 186 3.01 15.68 2.09
N MET A 187 3.56 15.67 0.89
CA MET A 187 3.95 14.48 0.16
C MET A 187 5.25 14.72 -0.59
N ASP A 188 5.84 13.65 -1.12
CA ASP A 188 7.08 13.73 -1.90
C ASP A 188 6.96 14.77 -3.02
N GLU A 189 7.96 15.66 -3.12
CA GLU A 189 7.97 16.80 -4.06
C GLU A 189 7.92 16.35 -5.52
N VAL A 190 8.62 15.28 -5.87
CA VAL A 190 8.68 14.78 -7.25
C VAL A 190 7.31 14.28 -7.67
N ILE A 191 6.66 13.51 -6.80
CA ILE A 191 5.33 12.96 -7.06
C ILE A 191 4.27 14.07 -7.07
N MET A 192 4.37 15.03 -6.14
CA MET A 192 3.46 16.18 -6.14
C MET A 192 3.58 17.00 -7.41
N SER A 193 4.79 17.25 -7.90
CA SER A 193 5.02 18.00 -9.14
C SER A 193 4.49 17.26 -10.36
N ASP A 194 4.64 15.93 -10.41
CA ASP A 194 4.10 15.12 -11.52
C ASP A 194 2.58 15.08 -11.53
N LEU A 195 1.94 15.09 -10.37
CA LEU A 195 0.49 15.03 -10.20
C LEU A 195 -0.16 16.41 -9.97
N GLU A 196 0.58 17.50 -10.02
CA GLU A 196 0.14 18.84 -9.61
C GLU A 196 -1.16 19.26 -10.29
N ASP A 197 -1.24 19.16 -11.62
CA ASP A 197 -2.43 19.53 -12.37
C ASP A 197 -3.63 18.63 -12.06
N VAL A 198 -3.39 17.33 -11.93
CA VAL A 198 -4.42 16.36 -11.53
C VAL A 198 -4.98 16.71 -10.15
N ILE A 199 -4.11 17.00 -9.19
CA ILE A 199 -4.51 17.35 -7.82
C ILE A 199 -5.33 18.64 -7.80
N VAL A 200 -4.90 19.67 -8.53
CA VAL A 200 -5.62 20.95 -8.61
C VAL A 200 -7.00 20.76 -9.23
N HIS A 201 -7.11 20.07 -10.35
CA HIS A 201 -8.41 19.81 -10.97
C HIS A 201 -9.32 18.98 -10.09
N GLY A 202 -8.79 17.96 -9.41
CA GLY A 202 -9.56 17.16 -8.48
C GLY A 202 -10.02 17.92 -7.23
N ALA A 203 -9.24 18.87 -6.72
CA ALA A 203 -9.65 19.75 -5.65
C ALA A 203 -10.75 20.73 -6.07
N LEU A 204 -10.57 21.39 -7.21
CA LEU A 204 -11.52 22.35 -7.76
C LEU A 204 -12.87 21.70 -8.08
N GLN A 205 -12.89 20.51 -8.65
CA GLN A 205 -14.14 19.78 -8.93
C GLN A 205 -15.01 19.64 -7.66
N HIS A 206 -14.40 19.38 -6.50
CA HIS A 206 -15.15 19.20 -5.26
C HIS A 206 -15.47 20.53 -4.57
N LEU A 207 -14.54 21.49 -4.57
CA LEU A 207 -14.77 22.81 -3.99
C LEU A 207 -15.90 23.57 -4.69
N LEU A 208 -15.92 23.54 -6.02
CA LEU A 208 -16.97 24.20 -6.82
C LEU A 208 -18.33 23.48 -6.76
N ALA A 209 -18.33 22.20 -6.41
CA ALA A 209 -19.56 21.43 -6.21
C ALA A 209 -20.24 21.65 -4.85
N LEU A 210 -19.59 22.35 -3.90
CA LEU A 210 -20.16 22.60 -2.58
C LEU A 210 -21.43 23.45 -2.71
N PRO A 211 -22.55 23.02 -2.11
CA PRO A 211 -23.78 23.79 -2.13
C PRO A 211 -23.71 24.98 -1.16
N GLN A 212 -24.48 26.01 -1.44
CA GLN A 212 -24.71 27.16 -0.54
C GLN A 212 -23.46 27.98 -0.19
N VAL A 213 -22.45 28.00 -1.05
CA VAL A 213 -21.27 28.85 -0.90
C VAL A 213 -21.14 29.79 -2.08
N ASN A 214 -20.52 30.96 -1.86
CA ASN A 214 -20.43 32.02 -2.87
C ASN A 214 -19.58 31.67 -4.08
N TRP A 215 -18.71 30.64 -3.97
CA TRP A 215 -17.83 30.14 -5.04
C TRP A 215 -18.37 28.90 -5.73
N SER A 216 -19.61 28.47 -5.43
CA SER A 216 -20.20 27.29 -6.06
C SER A 216 -20.48 27.54 -7.53
N ASP A 217 -19.96 26.66 -8.40
CA ASP A 217 -20.20 26.68 -9.83
C ASP A 217 -20.23 25.23 -10.37
N ARG A 218 -21.41 24.74 -10.69
CA ARG A 218 -21.61 23.36 -11.15
C ARG A 218 -21.06 23.12 -12.55
N GLU A 219 -21.08 24.11 -13.41
CA GLU A 219 -20.60 23.97 -14.78
C GLU A 219 -19.07 23.86 -14.78
N LEU A 220 -18.41 24.76 -14.05
CA LEU A 220 -16.97 24.76 -13.86
C LEU A 220 -16.50 23.50 -13.09
N SER A 221 -17.25 23.04 -12.10
CA SER A 221 -17.01 21.77 -11.40
C SER A 221 -17.00 20.59 -12.38
N SER A 222 -18.00 20.53 -13.26
CA SER A 222 -18.10 19.48 -14.30
C SER A 222 -16.93 19.52 -15.29
N TYR A 223 -16.48 20.70 -15.67
CA TYR A 223 -15.27 20.87 -16.50
C TYR A 223 -14.03 20.30 -15.78
N HIS A 224 -13.80 20.67 -14.51
CA HIS A 224 -12.67 20.17 -13.76
C HIS A 224 -12.73 18.65 -13.50
N ALA A 225 -13.92 18.07 -13.35
CA ALA A 225 -14.11 16.64 -13.25
C ALA A 225 -13.66 15.88 -14.52
N LYS A 226 -13.98 16.43 -15.70
CA LYS A 226 -13.52 15.88 -16.98
C LYS A 226 -12.00 15.97 -17.13
N GLN A 227 -11.42 17.14 -16.79
CA GLN A 227 -9.96 17.34 -16.83
C GLN A 227 -9.24 16.40 -15.87
N PHE A 228 -9.73 16.25 -14.63
CA PHE A 228 -9.19 15.31 -13.66
C PHE A 228 -9.16 13.89 -14.22
N THR A 229 -10.27 13.42 -14.80
CA THR A 229 -10.36 12.06 -15.33
C THR A 229 -9.42 11.85 -16.51
N PHE A 230 -9.34 12.83 -17.43
CA PHE A 230 -8.48 12.76 -18.61
C PHE A 230 -7.00 12.70 -18.22
N GLN A 231 -6.55 13.67 -17.43
CA GLN A 231 -5.14 13.73 -17.00
C GLN A 231 -4.76 12.54 -16.12
N LEU A 232 -5.69 12.06 -15.27
CA LEU A 232 -5.46 10.87 -14.47
C LEU A 232 -5.23 9.63 -15.33
N ALA A 233 -5.99 9.47 -16.41
CA ALA A 233 -5.81 8.36 -17.35
C ALA A 233 -4.44 8.42 -18.04
N GLU A 234 -3.98 9.61 -18.42
CA GLU A 234 -2.64 9.81 -18.98
C GLU A 234 -1.54 9.44 -17.99
N ARG A 235 -1.65 9.90 -16.72
CA ARG A 235 -0.68 9.58 -15.67
C ARG A 235 -0.66 8.09 -15.33
N ARG A 236 -1.82 7.45 -15.30
CA ARG A 236 -1.94 6.00 -15.12
C ARG A 236 -1.27 5.22 -16.25
N ALA A 237 -1.51 5.63 -17.50
CA ALA A 237 -0.86 5.02 -18.66
C ALA A 237 0.66 5.15 -18.56
N ARG A 238 1.17 6.33 -18.23
CA ARG A 238 2.60 6.59 -18.05
C ARG A 238 3.18 5.76 -16.90
N ALA A 239 2.49 5.68 -15.77
CA ALA A 239 2.92 4.86 -14.63
C ALA A 239 3.01 3.37 -14.99
N ASN A 240 2.09 2.85 -15.81
CA ASN A 240 2.08 1.44 -16.22
C ASN A 240 3.13 1.12 -17.29
N LEU A 241 3.37 2.03 -18.22
CA LEU A 241 4.38 1.85 -19.26
C LEU A 241 5.80 2.10 -18.75
N GLY A 242 5.94 2.74 -17.60
CA GLY A 242 7.21 3.26 -17.13
C GLY A 242 7.68 4.44 -17.98
N ASN A 243 8.84 4.98 -17.64
CA ASN A 243 9.47 6.05 -18.43
C ASN A 243 10.28 5.51 -19.62
N ALA A 244 10.29 4.21 -19.84
CA ALA A 244 10.99 3.58 -20.94
C ALA A 244 10.07 3.48 -22.17
N ARG A 245 10.46 4.15 -23.24
CA ARG A 245 9.83 4.01 -24.55
C ARG A 245 10.48 2.83 -25.28
N GLY A 246 10.11 1.61 -24.91
CA GLY A 246 10.45 0.43 -25.67
C GLY A 246 9.39 0.13 -26.74
N PRO A 247 9.75 -0.53 -27.85
CA PRO A 247 8.74 -1.03 -28.79
C PRO A 247 7.82 -2.03 -28.05
N LEU A 248 6.52 -1.80 -28.13
CA LEU A 248 5.51 -2.76 -27.68
C LEU A 248 5.59 -3.99 -28.59
N MET A 249 6.31 -5.01 -28.18
CA MET A 249 6.27 -6.29 -28.87
C MET A 249 5.07 -7.08 -28.37
N ALA A 250 4.00 -7.08 -29.15
CA ALA A 250 2.93 -8.05 -28.98
C ALA A 250 3.47 -9.43 -29.36
N ARG A 251 3.78 -10.29 -28.39
CA ARG A 251 3.98 -11.72 -28.63
C ARG A 251 2.60 -12.33 -28.86
N MET A 252 2.30 -12.69 -30.11
CA MET A 252 1.23 -13.64 -30.38
C MET A 252 1.59 -14.95 -29.67
N GLN A 253 0.81 -15.35 -28.68
CA GLN A 253 0.85 -16.74 -28.22
C GLN A 253 0.24 -17.59 -29.36
N PRO A 254 0.99 -18.55 -29.91
CA PRO A 254 0.39 -19.50 -30.83
C PRO A 254 -0.70 -20.24 -30.06
N PHE A 255 -1.93 -20.18 -30.56
CA PHE A 255 -2.99 -21.05 -30.08
C PHE A 255 -2.49 -22.49 -30.31
N GLY A 256 -2.34 -23.24 -29.21
CA GLY A 256 -1.85 -24.60 -29.26
C GLY A 256 -2.68 -25.47 -30.16
N VAL A 257 -1.98 -26.28 -30.92
CA VAL A 257 -2.47 -27.47 -31.59
C VAL A 257 -2.62 -28.58 -30.55
#